data_ba2214fe4288e0cfd32191135451dcec
#
_entry.id   ba2214fe4288e0cfd32191135451dcec
#
_cell.length_a   1.000
_cell.length_b   1.000
_cell.length_c   1.000
_cell.angle_alpha   90.00
_cell.angle_beta   90.00
_cell.angle_gamma   90.00
#
_symmetry.space_group_name_H-M   'P 1'
#
loop_
_entity.id
_entity.type
_entity.pdbx_description
1 polymer ?
#
loop_
_entity_poly.entity_id
_entity_poly.type
_entity_poly.pdbx_seq_one_letter_code
_entity_poly.pdbx_strand_id
1 'polypeptide(L)'
;SDAPLAERRASVLSLDSELLRNLLGQVDPGELLDPQVIRQVEEELQRLAPGRRAKGEEGLFDLLRELGPMTVEDLAQRHTGSSEEVASYLENLLAVKRIFPAMISGQERLACMDDAARLRDALGVRLPESLPEIYLHRVSYPLRDLFLRYLRTHALVTAEQLAHEFSLGIAIVEEQLQQLREQGLVMNLQQDIWVSDEVFRRLRLRSLQAAREATRPVAATTYARLLLERQGVLHATDGSPALFASTSPGVYEGVDGVMRVIEQLAGVGLPASLWESQILPARVRDYSSEMLDELLATGAVIWSGQKKLGEDDGLVALHLQEYAAESFTSAEADQANRSALQQAIIAVLADGGAWFAQQISQRIRDKIGESVDLSALQEALWALVWQGVITSDIWAPLRALTRSSSNAR
;
A
#
# COMPACT_ATOMS: atom_id res chain seq x y z
N SER A 1 0.06 -10.58 -7.73
CA SER A 1 1.40 -10.31 -7.19
C SER A 1 1.26 -9.57 -5.87
N ASP A 2 1.78 -10.12 -4.80
CA ASP A 2 1.71 -9.55 -3.43
C ASP A 2 2.73 -8.39 -3.21
N ALA A 3 3.34 -7.90 -4.28
CA ALA A 3 4.29 -6.80 -4.20
C ALA A 3 3.61 -5.48 -3.77
N PRO A 4 4.26 -4.68 -2.90
CA PRO A 4 3.77 -3.36 -2.52
C PRO A 4 3.45 -2.48 -3.72
N LEU A 5 2.47 -1.57 -3.58
CA LEU A 5 2.01 -0.70 -4.66
C LEU A 5 3.17 0.09 -5.32
N ALA A 6 4.13 0.56 -4.51
CA ALA A 6 5.30 1.28 -4.98
C ALA A 6 6.22 0.40 -5.88
N GLU A 7 6.42 -0.87 -5.53
CA GLU A 7 7.20 -1.81 -6.36
C GLU A 7 6.49 -2.15 -7.65
N ARG A 8 5.16 -2.36 -7.60
CA ARG A 8 4.36 -2.60 -8.80
C ARG A 8 4.41 -1.40 -9.75
N ARG A 9 4.27 -0.18 -9.22
CA ARG A 9 4.44 1.06 -9.99
C ARG A 9 5.83 1.16 -10.61
N ALA A 10 6.88 0.93 -9.84
CA ALA A 10 8.25 0.98 -10.32
C ALA A 10 8.50 -0.04 -11.43
N SER A 11 8.01 -1.27 -11.29
CA SER A 11 8.14 -2.32 -12.31
C SER A 11 7.44 -1.95 -13.61
N VAL A 12 6.19 -1.49 -13.55
CA VAL A 12 5.41 -1.13 -14.76
C VAL A 12 5.98 0.13 -15.42
N LEU A 13 6.32 1.15 -14.64
CA LEU A 13 6.89 2.41 -15.17
C LEU A 13 8.32 2.24 -15.73
N SER A 14 9.02 1.17 -15.39
CA SER A 14 10.34 0.83 -15.97
C SER A 14 10.27 0.11 -17.32
N LEU A 15 9.09 -0.36 -17.73
CA LEU A 15 8.91 -1.05 -19.01
C LEU A 15 9.26 -0.15 -20.19
N ASP A 16 9.56 -0.77 -21.32
CA ASP A 16 9.74 -0.06 -22.59
C ASP A 16 8.49 0.76 -22.95
N SER A 17 8.71 1.88 -23.64
CA SER A 17 7.64 2.84 -23.97
C SER A 17 6.54 2.24 -24.84
N GLU A 18 6.85 1.25 -25.68
CA GLU A 18 5.87 0.58 -26.54
C GLU A 18 5.01 -0.41 -25.75
N LEU A 19 5.63 -1.22 -24.87
CA LEU A 19 4.91 -2.11 -23.95
C LEU A 19 4.03 -1.31 -22.99
N LEU A 20 4.54 -0.18 -22.50
CA LEU A 20 3.78 0.67 -21.59
C LEU A 20 2.54 1.27 -22.29
N ARG A 21 2.66 1.73 -23.55
CA ARG A 21 1.51 2.23 -24.32
C ARG A 21 0.43 1.18 -24.52
N ASN A 22 0.81 -0.07 -24.74
CA ASN A 22 -0.14 -1.17 -24.89
C ASN A 22 -0.84 -1.53 -23.57
N LEU A 23 -0.19 -1.31 -22.42
CA LEU A 23 -0.74 -1.53 -21.08
C LEU A 23 -1.62 -0.37 -20.61
N LEU A 24 -1.33 0.87 -21.01
CA LEU A 24 -2.03 2.08 -20.57
C LEU A 24 -3.52 2.10 -20.91
N GLY A 25 -3.95 1.35 -21.92
CA GLY A 25 -5.37 1.16 -22.23
C GLY A 25 -6.11 0.21 -21.27
N GLN A 26 -5.41 -0.46 -20.36
CA GLN A 26 -5.95 -1.51 -19.48
C GLN A 26 -5.76 -1.22 -17.97
N VAL A 27 -4.96 -0.22 -17.61
CA VAL A 27 -4.60 0.09 -16.21
C VAL A 27 -4.99 1.53 -15.90
N ASP A 28 -5.60 1.76 -14.74
CA ASP A 28 -5.97 3.09 -14.28
C ASP A 28 -4.70 3.98 -14.16
N PRO A 29 -4.69 5.17 -14.80
CA PRO A 29 -3.60 6.14 -14.67
C PRO A 29 -3.26 6.48 -13.22
N GLY A 30 -4.23 6.52 -12.32
CA GLY A 30 -4.06 6.77 -10.89
C GLY A 30 -3.34 5.64 -10.16
N GLU A 31 -3.37 4.41 -10.68
CA GLU A 31 -2.57 3.30 -10.16
C GLU A 31 -1.11 3.36 -10.63
N LEU A 32 -0.87 3.90 -11.83
CA LEU A 32 0.47 4.00 -12.42
C LEU A 32 1.21 5.26 -12.02
N LEU A 33 0.56 6.41 -12.12
CA LEU A 33 1.16 7.71 -11.83
C LEU A 33 0.91 8.09 -10.38
N ASP A 34 1.90 8.70 -9.75
CA ASP A 34 1.76 9.18 -8.38
C ASP A 34 0.89 10.45 -8.33
N PRO A 35 -0.22 10.48 -7.56
CA PRO A 35 -1.11 11.64 -7.48
C PRO A 35 -0.43 12.92 -6.97
N GLN A 36 0.61 12.81 -6.13
CA GLN A 36 1.39 13.97 -5.69
C GLN A 36 2.24 14.51 -6.81
N VAL A 37 2.86 13.63 -7.60
CA VAL A 37 3.64 14.00 -8.78
C VAL A 37 2.75 14.70 -9.82
N ILE A 38 1.54 14.18 -10.07
CA ILE A 38 0.59 14.82 -10.99
C ILE A 38 0.30 16.26 -10.55
N ARG A 39 -0.04 16.48 -9.27
CA ARG A 39 -0.30 17.83 -8.73
C ARG A 39 0.91 18.75 -8.84
N GLN A 40 2.09 18.28 -8.47
CA GLN A 40 3.32 19.06 -8.55
C GLN A 40 3.66 19.46 -9.99
N VAL A 41 3.51 18.54 -10.94
CA VAL A 41 3.74 18.82 -12.36
C VAL A 41 2.72 19.82 -12.88
N GLU A 42 1.43 19.70 -12.52
CA GLU A 42 0.38 20.65 -12.87
C GLU A 42 0.72 22.06 -12.36
N GLU A 43 1.04 22.21 -11.08
CA GLU A 43 1.42 23.50 -10.49
C GLU A 43 2.65 24.12 -11.17
N GLU A 44 3.63 23.31 -11.55
CA GLU A 44 4.81 23.77 -12.27
C GLU A 44 4.50 24.21 -13.71
N LEU A 45 3.70 23.41 -14.44
CA LEU A 45 3.29 23.73 -15.81
C LEU A 45 2.42 24.99 -15.85
N GLN A 46 1.54 25.13 -14.88
CA GLN A 46 0.66 26.28 -14.71
C GLN A 46 1.33 27.49 -14.05
N ARG A 47 2.64 27.45 -13.79
CA ARG A 47 3.39 28.54 -13.15
C ARG A 47 2.88 28.93 -11.77
N LEU A 48 2.18 28.03 -11.07
CA LEU A 48 1.65 28.23 -9.70
C LEU A 48 2.65 27.83 -8.62
N ALA A 49 3.56 26.91 -8.93
CA ALA A 49 4.55 26.40 -7.98
C ALA A 49 5.47 27.52 -7.45
N PRO A 50 5.88 27.48 -6.16
CA PRO A 50 6.86 28.41 -5.60
C PRO A 50 8.14 28.47 -6.46
N GLY A 51 8.61 29.67 -6.75
CA GLY A 51 9.79 29.90 -7.59
C GLY A 51 9.58 29.76 -9.12
N ARG A 52 8.37 29.39 -9.56
CA ARG A 52 7.99 29.32 -10.99
C ARG A 52 7.14 30.49 -11.44
N ARG A 53 6.60 31.29 -10.51
CA ARG A 53 5.76 32.44 -10.80
C ARG A 53 6.52 33.51 -11.59
N ALA A 54 5.81 34.16 -12.48
CA ALA A 54 6.33 35.24 -13.33
C ALA A 54 6.72 36.48 -12.52
N LYS A 55 7.63 37.28 -13.05
CA LYS A 55 8.11 38.50 -12.44
C LYS A 55 8.12 39.64 -13.43
N GLY A 56 7.63 40.81 -13.03
CA GLY A 56 7.61 42.00 -13.85
C GLY A 56 6.70 41.93 -15.07
N GLU A 57 6.69 42.99 -15.87
CA GLU A 57 5.83 43.13 -17.03
C GLU A 57 6.09 42.07 -18.11
N GLU A 58 7.36 41.79 -18.42
CA GLU A 58 7.73 40.76 -19.41
C GLU A 58 7.31 39.36 -18.97
N GLY A 59 7.35 39.08 -17.66
CA GLY A 59 6.87 37.82 -17.14
C GLY A 59 5.37 37.59 -17.35
N LEU A 60 4.54 38.64 -17.26
CA LEU A 60 3.11 38.55 -17.58
C LEU A 60 2.88 38.31 -19.06
N PHE A 61 3.66 38.97 -19.94
CA PHE A 61 3.60 38.70 -21.36
C PHE A 61 3.99 37.27 -21.72
N ASP A 62 5.05 36.75 -21.11
CA ASP A 62 5.48 35.38 -21.29
C ASP A 62 4.44 34.37 -20.80
N LEU A 63 3.72 34.62 -19.70
CA LEU A 63 2.60 33.78 -19.25
C LEU A 63 1.53 33.66 -20.34
N LEU A 64 1.09 34.80 -20.91
CA LEU A 64 0.08 34.79 -21.96
C LEU A 64 0.55 34.09 -23.24
N ARG A 65 1.84 34.18 -23.56
CA ARG A 65 2.43 33.50 -24.69
C ARG A 65 2.55 32.00 -24.52
N GLU A 66 2.94 31.57 -23.30
CA GLU A 66 3.16 30.16 -22.98
C GLU A 66 1.85 29.41 -22.67
N LEU A 67 1.03 29.98 -21.78
CA LEU A 67 -0.18 29.31 -21.27
C LEU A 67 -1.43 29.65 -22.09
N GLY A 68 -1.43 30.78 -22.78
CA GLY A 68 -2.56 31.25 -23.58
C GLY A 68 -3.39 32.33 -22.91
N PRO A 69 -4.58 32.64 -23.44
CA PRO A 69 -5.46 33.66 -22.90
C PRO A 69 -5.91 33.37 -21.47
N MET A 70 -5.77 34.38 -20.57
CA MET A 70 -6.09 34.26 -19.15
C MET A 70 -6.91 35.42 -18.64
N THR A 71 -7.67 35.21 -17.56
CA THR A 71 -8.29 36.29 -16.79
C THR A 71 -7.23 37.08 -16.01
N VAL A 72 -7.57 38.26 -15.56
CA VAL A 72 -6.68 39.08 -14.71
C VAL A 72 -6.38 38.37 -13.39
N GLU A 73 -7.37 37.68 -12.83
CA GLU A 73 -7.22 36.89 -11.60
C GLU A 73 -6.23 35.73 -11.79
N ASP A 74 -6.31 35.01 -12.90
CA ASP A 74 -5.38 33.92 -13.23
C ASP A 74 -3.94 34.40 -13.37
N LEU A 75 -3.75 35.55 -14.02
CA LEU A 75 -2.45 36.21 -14.16
C LEU A 75 -1.88 36.64 -12.81
N ALA A 76 -2.71 37.24 -11.95
CA ALA A 76 -2.29 37.67 -10.61
C ALA A 76 -1.83 36.48 -9.74
N GLN A 77 -2.52 35.33 -9.81
CA GLN A 77 -2.11 34.12 -9.08
C GLN A 77 -0.75 33.57 -9.53
N ARG A 78 -0.39 33.78 -10.78
CA ARG A 78 0.85 33.26 -11.40
C ARG A 78 2.00 34.28 -11.40
N HIS A 79 1.77 35.46 -10.80
CA HIS A 79 2.77 36.53 -10.70
C HIS A 79 3.22 36.72 -9.24
N THR A 80 4.45 37.21 -9.06
CA THR A 80 5.00 37.48 -7.70
C THR A 80 4.68 38.85 -7.15
N GLY A 81 4.26 39.79 -8.00
CA GLY A 81 3.89 41.18 -7.60
C GLY A 81 2.52 41.27 -6.98
N SER A 82 2.22 42.41 -6.41
CA SER A 82 0.89 42.75 -5.89
C SER A 82 -0.14 42.86 -7.02
N SER A 83 -1.43 42.79 -6.69
CA SER A 83 -2.52 42.95 -7.67
C SER A 83 -2.46 44.34 -8.35
N GLU A 84 -2.02 45.39 -7.64
CA GLU A 84 -1.85 46.71 -8.17
C GLU A 84 -0.70 46.81 -9.20
N GLU A 85 0.43 46.18 -8.90
CA GLU A 85 1.55 46.09 -9.84
C GLU A 85 1.15 45.31 -11.10
N VAL A 86 0.46 44.18 -10.94
CA VAL A 86 -0.05 43.39 -12.08
C VAL A 86 -0.98 44.22 -12.96
N ALA A 87 -1.95 44.93 -12.34
CA ALA A 87 -2.86 45.82 -13.08
C ALA A 87 -2.10 46.88 -13.89
N SER A 88 -1.11 47.52 -13.27
CA SER A 88 -0.27 48.53 -13.94
C SER A 88 0.52 47.95 -15.12
N TYR A 89 1.11 46.79 -14.97
CA TYR A 89 1.81 46.11 -16.07
C TYR A 89 0.88 45.71 -17.22
N LEU A 90 -0.34 45.23 -16.91
CA LEU A 90 -1.34 44.91 -17.91
C LEU A 90 -1.83 46.14 -18.68
N GLU A 91 -2.04 47.26 -18.01
CA GLU A 91 -2.37 48.54 -18.65
C GLU A 91 -1.26 48.98 -19.62
N ASN A 92 0.00 48.86 -19.23
CA ASN A 92 1.13 49.20 -20.08
C ASN A 92 1.18 48.27 -21.33
N LEU A 93 1.02 46.94 -21.13
CA LEU A 93 1.02 45.97 -22.24
C LEU A 93 -0.15 46.21 -23.21
N LEU A 94 -1.33 46.61 -22.73
CA LEU A 94 -2.47 47.00 -23.53
C LEU A 94 -2.19 48.29 -24.32
N ALA A 95 -1.61 49.32 -23.67
CA ALA A 95 -1.29 50.62 -24.28
C ALA A 95 -0.28 50.49 -25.44
N VAL A 96 0.71 49.58 -25.28
CA VAL A 96 1.71 49.29 -26.34
C VAL A 96 1.23 48.23 -27.34
N LYS A 97 0.00 47.75 -27.22
CA LYS A 97 -0.65 46.77 -28.11
C LYS A 97 0.09 45.43 -28.20
N ARG A 98 0.72 45.00 -27.11
CA ARG A 98 1.32 43.65 -27.02
C ARG A 98 0.30 42.57 -26.64
N ILE A 99 -0.75 42.97 -25.92
CA ILE A 99 -1.87 42.12 -25.53
C ILE A 99 -3.20 42.78 -25.89
N PHE A 100 -4.28 42.01 -25.94
CA PHE A 100 -5.61 42.50 -26.27
C PHE A 100 -6.68 41.72 -25.46
N PRO A 101 -7.85 42.31 -25.19
CA PRO A 101 -8.98 41.62 -24.58
C PRO A 101 -9.67 40.71 -25.62
N ALA A 102 -9.95 39.48 -25.24
CA ALA A 102 -10.61 38.45 -26.02
C ALA A 102 -11.75 37.82 -25.26
N MET A 103 -12.93 37.71 -25.87
CA MET A 103 -14.06 36.98 -25.29
C MET A 103 -13.94 35.49 -25.66
N ILE A 104 -13.67 34.65 -24.68
CA ILE A 104 -13.54 33.20 -24.85
C ILE A 104 -14.42 32.51 -23.79
N SER A 105 -15.29 31.60 -24.19
CA SER A 105 -16.21 30.89 -23.29
C SER A 105 -17.06 31.80 -22.42
N GLY A 106 -17.46 32.96 -22.95
CA GLY A 106 -18.26 33.95 -22.24
C GLY A 106 -17.51 34.76 -21.18
N GLN A 107 -16.18 34.56 -21.07
CA GLN A 107 -15.30 35.30 -20.15
C GLN A 107 -14.37 36.22 -20.91
N GLU A 108 -14.13 37.42 -20.35
CA GLU A 108 -13.11 38.31 -20.85
C GLU A 108 -11.73 37.82 -20.36
N ARG A 109 -10.83 37.56 -21.30
CA ARG A 109 -9.46 37.15 -21.06
C ARG A 109 -8.51 38.08 -21.80
N LEU A 110 -7.32 38.22 -21.30
CA LEU A 110 -6.24 38.90 -21.99
C LEU A 110 -5.46 37.88 -22.83
N ALA A 111 -5.15 38.21 -24.05
CA ALA A 111 -4.41 37.39 -25.00
C ALA A 111 -3.20 38.10 -25.54
N CYS A 112 -2.12 37.37 -25.85
CA CYS A 112 -0.96 37.87 -26.56
C CYS A 112 -1.34 38.24 -28.01
N MET A 113 -0.81 39.35 -28.51
CA MET A 113 -1.10 39.80 -29.87
C MET A 113 -0.69 38.76 -30.92
N ASP A 114 0.35 37.99 -30.67
CA ASP A 114 0.82 36.91 -31.56
C ASP A 114 -0.22 35.79 -31.74
N ASP A 115 -1.17 35.68 -30.82
CA ASP A 115 -2.27 34.70 -30.87
C ASP A 115 -3.51 35.24 -31.63
N ALA A 116 -3.53 36.49 -32.04
CA ALA A 116 -4.73 37.12 -32.61
C ALA A 116 -5.32 36.34 -33.79
N ALA A 117 -4.50 36.03 -34.82
CA ALA A 117 -4.95 35.25 -35.96
C ALA A 117 -5.38 33.81 -35.56
N ARG A 118 -4.65 33.17 -34.65
CA ARG A 118 -4.96 31.81 -34.17
C ARG A 118 -6.31 31.77 -33.47
N LEU A 119 -6.58 32.72 -32.56
CA LEU A 119 -7.83 32.79 -31.80
C LEU A 119 -9.02 33.13 -32.73
N ARG A 120 -8.83 34.04 -33.71
CA ARG A 120 -9.82 34.34 -34.74
C ARG A 120 -10.17 33.09 -35.56
N ASP A 121 -9.13 32.40 -36.08
CA ASP A 121 -9.31 31.33 -37.07
C ASP A 121 -9.80 30.02 -36.38
N ALA A 122 -9.46 29.81 -35.08
CA ALA A 122 -9.89 28.64 -34.34
C ALA A 122 -11.24 28.82 -33.67
N LEU A 123 -11.50 29.97 -33.02
CA LEU A 123 -12.59 30.21 -32.13
C LEU A 123 -13.54 31.34 -32.53
N GLY A 124 -13.25 32.01 -33.66
CA GLY A 124 -14.05 33.15 -34.12
C GLY A 124 -13.96 34.37 -33.20
N VAL A 125 -12.90 34.55 -32.44
CA VAL A 125 -12.71 35.67 -31.53
C VAL A 125 -12.68 36.98 -32.35
N ARG A 126 -13.45 37.98 -31.89
CA ARG A 126 -13.39 39.31 -32.46
C ARG A 126 -12.08 40.00 -32.13
N LEU A 127 -11.38 40.46 -33.14
CA LEU A 127 -10.11 41.18 -32.99
C LEU A 127 -10.34 42.70 -32.89
N PRO A 128 -9.43 43.45 -32.25
CA PRO A 128 -9.45 44.87 -32.22
C PRO A 128 -9.37 45.49 -33.66
N GLU A 129 -10.03 46.61 -33.89
CA GLU A 129 -10.18 47.17 -35.24
C GLU A 129 -8.89 47.66 -35.91
N SER A 130 -7.84 47.90 -35.15
CA SER A 130 -6.59 48.51 -35.66
C SER A 130 -5.36 47.65 -35.43
N LEU A 131 -5.42 46.40 -35.90
CA LEU A 131 -4.25 45.51 -35.80
C LEU A 131 -3.33 45.63 -36.99
N PRO A 132 -2.00 45.60 -36.79
CA PRO A 132 -1.05 45.47 -37.86
C PRO A 132 -1.31 44.21 -38.73
N GLU A 133 -1.13 44.31 -40.01
CA GLU A 133 -1.40 43.24 -40.99
C GLU A 133 -0.64 41.96 -40.69
N ILE A 134 0.54 42.06 -40.05
CA ILE A 134 1.38 40.92 -39.65
C ILE A 134 0.65 39.95 -38.70
N TYR A 135 -0.30 40.44 -37.86
CA TYR A 135 -1.09 39.61 -36.93
C TYR A 135 -2.37 39.05 -37.54
N LEU A 136 -2.65 39.36 -38.82
CA LEU A 136 -3.86 38.95 -39.50
C LEU A 136 -3.66 37.80 -40.47
N HIS A 137 -2.42 37.34 -40.65
CA HIS A 137 -2.12 36.20 -41.52
C HIS A 137 -2.86 34.94 -41.06
N ARG A 138 -3.42 34.20 -42.05
CA ARG A 138 -4.18 32.96 -41.75
C ARG A 138 -3.28 31.88 -41.18
N VAL A 139 -3.74 31.20 -40.13
CA VAL A 139 -3.03 30.10 -39.49
C VAL A 139 -3.52 28.77 -40.07
N SER A 140 -2.59 27.87 -40.44
CA SER A 140 -2.93 26.61 -41.12
C SER A 140 -3.69 25.61 -40.27
N TYR A 141 -3.36 25.50 -38.99
CA TYR A 141 -3.97 24.53 -38.04
C TYR A 141 -4.25 25.18 -36.68
N PRO A 142 -5.12 26.20 -36.62
CA PRO A 142 -5.24 27.05 -35.46
C PRO A 142 -5.77 26.30 -34.22
N LEU A 143 -6.76 25.43 -34.41
CA LEU A 143 -7.35 24.65 -33.34
C LEU A 143 -6.39 23.60 -32.78
N ARG A 144 -5.66 22.92 -33.68
CA ARG A 144 -4.61 21.98 -33.28
C ARG A 144 -3.55 22.64 -32.42
N ASP A 145 -3.11 23.83 -32.79
CA ASP A 145 -2.06 24.56 -32.08
C ASP A 145 -2.53 25.00 -30.70
N LEU A 146 -3.80 25.39 -30.52
CA LEU A 146 -4.41 25.70 -29.22
C LEU A 146 -4.46 24.46 -28.34
N PHE A 147 -4.92 23.32 -28.86
CA PHE A 147 -5.01 22.09 -28.11
C PHE A 147 -3.64 21.57 -27.67
N LEU A 148 -2.64 21.60 -28.56
CA LEU A 148 -1.28 21.20 -28.22
C LEU A 148 -0.69 22.08 -27.13
N ARG A 149 -0.92 23.40 -27.18
CA ARG A 149 -0.47 24.32 -26.13
C ARG A 149 -1.14 23.97 -24.81
N TYR A 150 -2.45 23.79 -24.79
CA TYR A 150 -3.19 23.43 -23.58
C TYR A 150 -2.70 22.11 -23.00
N LEU A 151 -2.56 21.06 -23.80
CA LEU A 151 -2.08 19.74 -23.37
C LEU A 151 -0.61 19.72 -22.93
N ARG A 152 0.22 20.66 -23.38
CA ARG A 152 1.61 20.80 -22.91
C ARG A 152 1.73 21.56 -21.59
N THR A 153 0.72 22.34 -21.25
CA THR A 153 0.68 23.16 -20.05
C THR A 153 -0.20 22.60 -18.94
N HIS A 154 -0.82 21.44 -19.16
CA HIS A 154 -1.60 20.71 -18.17
C HIS A 154 -1.10 19.28 -18.02
N ALA A 155 -1.22 18.72 -16.82
CA ALA A 155 -0.74 17.36 -16.53
C ALA A 155 -1.65 16.29 -17.15
N LEU A 156 -2.92 16.34 -16.83
CA LEU A 156 -3.95 15.43 -17.34
C LEU A 156 -5.20 16.23 -17.69
N VAL A 157 -5.83 15.95 -18.84
CA VAL A 157 -6.94 16.73 -19.37
C VAL A 157 -8.03 15.80 -19.89
N THR A 158 -9.30 16.14 -19.67
CA THR A 158 -10.44 15.45 -20.30
C THR A 158 -10.92 16.21 -21.56
N ALA A 159 -11.57 15.50 -22.47
CA ALA A 159 -12.18 16.15 -23.64
C ALA A 159 -13.26 17.16 -23.23
N GLU A 160 -13.98 16.90 -22.16
CA GLU A 160 -14.98 17.84 -21.59
C GLU A 160 -14.33 19.14 -21.11
N GLN A 161 -13.15 19.06 -20.45
CA GLN A 161 -12.40 20.25 -20.03
C GLN A 161 -12.00 21.10 -21.23
N LEU A 162 -11.48 20.49 -22.31
CA LEU A 162 -11.15 21.20 -23.54
C LEU A 162 -12.38 21.80 -24.20
N ALA A 163 -13.48 21.06 -24.27
CA ALA A 163 -14.74 21.55 -24.82
C ALA A 163 -15.26 22.78 -24.06
N HIS A 164 -15.19 22.75 -22.74
CA HIS A 164 -15.56 23.88 -21.89
C HIS A 164 -14.60 25.08 -22.06
N GLU A 165 -13.30 24.82 -22.03
CA GLU A 165 -12.25 25.85 -22.12
C GLU A 165 -12.38 26.69 -23.39
N PHE A 166 -12.64 26.02 -24.53
CA PHE A 166 -12.69 26.67 -25.83
C PHE A 166 -14.12 26.88 -26.37
N SER A 167 -15.16 26.57 -25.61
CA SER A 167 -16.59 26.60 -26.01
C SER A 167 -16.84 25.83 -27.31
N LEU A 168 -16.31 24.64 -27.43
CA LEU A 168 -16.45 23.78 -28.58
C LEU A 168 -17.37 22.59 -28.29
N GLY A 169 -18.01 22.08 -29.34
CA GLY A 169 -18.75 20.83 -29.23
C GLY A 169 -17.80 19.65 -28.96
N ILE A 170 -18.22 18.75 -28.07
CA ILE A 170 -17.39 17.60 -27.67
C ILE A 170 -16.89 16.77 -28.86
N ALA A 171 -17.73 16.54 -29.86
CA ALA A 171 -17.36 15.78 -31.04
C ALA A 171 -16.19 16.40 -31.84
N ILE A 172 -16.10 17.75 -31.90
CA ILE A 172 -14.99 18.44 -32.54
C ILE A 172 -13.70 18.25 -31.75
N VAL A 173 -13.81 18.28 -30.42
CA VAL A 173 -12.68 18.07 -29.50
C VAL A 173 -12.16 16.64 -29.64
N GLU A 174 -13.03 15.65 -29.59
CA GLU A 174 -12.66 14.23 -29.71
C GLU A 174 -11.99 13.95 -31.07
N GLU A 175 -12.53 14.50 -32.16
CA GLU A 175 -11.93 14.35 -33.49
C GLU A 175 -10.50 14.93 -33.55
N GLN A 176 -10.29 16.13 -33.00
CA GLN A 176 -8.97 16.76 -32.98
C GLN A 176 -7.99 16.00 -32.05
N LEU A 177 -8.44 15.53 -30.90
CA LEU A 177 -7.62 14.71 -29.99
C LEU A 177 -7.23 13.39 -30.66
N GLN A 178 -8.15 12.75 -31.38
CA GLN A 178 -7.85 11.54 -32.13
C GLN A 178 -6.80 11.76 -33.23
N GLN A 179 -6.91 12.86 -34.00
CA GLN A 179 -5.91 13.24 -35.00
C GLN A 179 -4.53 13.48 -34.35
N LEU A 180 -4.48 14.15 -33.20
CA LEU A 180 -3.24 14.37 -32.46
C LEU A 180 -2.62 13.05 -31.95
N ARG A 181 -3.47 12.09 -31.54
CA ARG A 181 -3.04 10.75 -31.14
C ARG A 181 -2.45 9.97 -32.30
N GLU A 182 -3.07 10.02 -33.45
CA GLU A 182 -2.55 9.37 -34.68
C GLU A 182 -1.18 9.94 -35.13
N GLN A 183 -0.93 11.22 -34.84
CA GLN A 183 0.35 11.86 -35.04
C GLN A 183 1.38 11.55 -33.93
N GLY A 184 1.01 10.83 -32.88
CA GLY A 184 1.87 10.49 -31.75
C GLY A 184 2.21 11.67 -30.83
N LEU A 185 1.46 12.78 -30.89
CA LEU A 185 1.70 13.99 -30.11
C LEU A 185 1.04 13.94 -28.74
N VAL A 186 -0.05 13.17 -28.61
CA VAL A 186 -0.80 12.99 -27.39
C VAL A 186 -1.14 11.51 -27.19
N MET A 187 -1.42 11.13 -25.96
CA MET A 187 -1.88 9.81 -25.58
C MET A 187 -3.24 9.92 -24.90
N ASN A 188 -4.08 8.93 -25.15
CA ASN A 188 -5.29 8.70 -24.36
C ASN A 188 -4.95 7.67 -23.28
N LEU A 189 -5.15 8.03 -22.03
CA LEU A 189 -5.16 7.14 -20.88
C LEU A 189 -6.60 6.67 -20.68
N GLN A 190 -6.89 5.79 -19.75
CA GLN A 190 -8.27 5.30 -19.52
C GLN A 190 -9.29 6.45 -19.31
N GLN A 191 -10.57 6.19 -19.67
CA GLN A 191 -11.72 7.03 -19.33
C GLN A 191 -11.62 8.49 -19.81
N ASP A 192 -11.21 8.70 -21.05
CA ASP A 192 -11.17 10.04 -21.64
C ASP A 192 -10.15 11.00 -21.01
N ILE A 193 -9.07 10.48 -20.44
CA ILE A 193 -7.94 11.27 -19.95
C ILE A 193 -6.88 11.37 -21.04
N TRP A 194 -6.54 12.60 -21.40
CA TRP A 194 -5.57 12.93 -22.43
C TRP A 194 -4.33 13.61 -21.85
N VAL A 195 -3.18 13.34 -22.44
CA VAL A 195 -1.92 13.92 -22.00
C VAL A 195 -0.98 14.06 -23.21
N SER A 196 -0.18 15.13 -23.27
CA SER A 196 0.87 15.21 -24.28
C SER A 196 1.99 14.20 -23.99
N ASP A 197 2.64 13.67 -25.02
CA ASP A 197 3.73 12.70 -24.90
C ASP A 197 4.89 13.25 -24.05
N GLU A 198 5.19 14.54 -24.15
CA GLU A 198 6.22 15.22 -23.37
C GLU A 198 5.88 15.27 -21.87
N VAL A 199 4.66 15.67 -21.53
CA VAL A 199 4.19 15.74 -20.15
C VAL A 199 4.10 14.33 -19.55
N PHE A 200 3.62 13.35 -20.32
CA PHE A 200 3.57 11.96 -19.86
C PHE A 200 4.97 11.42 -19.52
N ARG A 201 5.96 11.65 -20.35
CA ARG A 201 7.35 11.26 -20.05
C ARG A 201 7.84 11.88 -18.74
N ARG A 202 7.51 13.14 -18.48
CA ARG A 202 7.86 13.83 -17.24
C ARG A 202 7.14 13.23 -16.03
N LEU A 203 5.84 12.98 -16.13
CA LEU A 203 5.04 12.32 -15.09
C LEU A 203 5.57 10.91 -14.77
N ARG A 204 5.86 10.14 -15.82
CA ARG A 204 6.43 8.79 -15.71
C ARG A 204 7.75 8.79 -14.95
N LEU A 205 8.72 9.61 -15.37
CA LEU A 205 10.04 9.66 -14.73
C LEU A 205 9.96 10.05 -13.26
N ARG A 206 9.15 11.06 -12.94
CA ARG A 206 8.99 11.50 -11.55
C ARG A 206 8.23 10.49 -10.69
N SER A 207 7.19 9.86 -11.22
CA SER A 207 6.46 8.80 -10.51
C SER A 207 7.34 7.57 -10.27
N LEU A 208 8.20 7.21 -11.23
CA LEU A 208 9.19 6.15 -11.05
C LEU A 208 10.22 6.52 -9.97
N GLN A 209 10.69 7.76 -9.95
CA GLN A 209 11.60 8.23 -8.90
C GLN A 209 10.92 8.21 -7.53
N ALA A 210 9.70 8.71 -7.41
CA ALA A 210 8.91 8.69 -6.16
C ALA A 210 8.69 7.24 -5.67
N ALA A 211 8.35 6.31 -6.57
CA ALA A 211 8.20 4.89 -6.23
C ALA A 211 9.50 4.25 -5.73
N ARG A 212 10.65 4.59 -6.34
CA ARG A 212 11.97 4.12 -5.89
C ARG A 212 12.37 4.73 -4.54
N GLU A 213 12.03 5.99 -4.30
CA GLU A 213 12.28 6.65 -3.02
C GLU A 213 11.42 6.07 -1.89
N ALA A 214 10.18 5.67 -2.19
CA ALA A 214 9.29 5.00 -1.24
C ALA A 214 9.81 3.61 -0.80
N THR A 215 10.68 2.97 -1.59
CA THR A 215 11.25 1.65 -1.31
C THR A 215 12.70 1.72 -0.82
N ARG A 216 13.17 2.87 -0.35
CA ARG A 216 14.54 2.99 0.20
C ARG A 216 14.71 2.13 1.45
N PRO A 217 15.88 1.46 1.60
CA PRO A 217 16.21 0.75 2.83
C PRO A 217 16.14 1.68 4.04
N VAL A 218 15.52 1.21 5.10
CA VAL A 218 15.49 1.91 6.39
C VAL A 218 16.67 1.47 7.26
N ALA A 219 17.03 2.26 8.28
CA ALA A 219 18.03 1.87 9.25
C ALA A 219 17.62 0.57 9.96
N ALA A 220 18.60 -0.30 10.26
CA ALA A 220 18.36 -1.56 10.94
C ALA A 220 17.60 -1.38 12.27
N THR A 221 17.85 -0.30 12.99
CA THR A 221 17.13 0.08 14.22
C THR A 221 15.65 0.36 13.99
N THR A 222 15.29 1.04 12.89
CA THR A 222 13.90 1.30 12.51
C THR A 222 13.18 0.01 12.15
N TYR A 223 13.85 -0.88 11.41
CA TYR A 223 13.31 -2.19 11.07
C TYR A 223 13.12 -3.07 12.32
N ALA A 224 14.12 -3.12 13.22
CA ALA A 224 14.02 -3.85 14.47
C ALA A 224 12.85 -3.33 15.33
N ARG A 225 12.68 -2.02 15.44
CA ARG A 225 11.55 -1.42 16.13
C ARG A 225 10.21 -1.84 15.53
N LEU A 226 10.06 -1.77 14.21
CA LEU A 226 8.86 -2.23 13.51
C LEU A 226 8.53 -3.70 13.80
N LEU A 227 9.56 -4.57 13.83
CA LEU A 227 9.38 -5.98 14.18
C LEU A 227 8.85 -6.15 15.61
N LEU A 228 9.42 -5.43 16.58
CA LEU A 228 8.98 -5.50 17.99
C LEU A 228 7.56 -4.96 18.17
N GLU A 229 7.21 -3.87 17.49
CA GLU A 229 5.85 -3.32 17.48
C GLU A 229 4.85 -4.31 16.85
N ARG A 230 5.21 -4.91 15.72
CA ARG A 230 4.38 -5.92 15.03
C ARG A 230 4.18 -7.18 15.86
N GLN A 231 5.18 -7.56 16.65
CA GLN A 231 5.13 -8.72 17.54
C GLN A 231 4.42 -8.44 18.88
N GLY A 232 3.92 -7.23 19.10
CA GLY A 232 3.24 -6.86 20.34
C GLY A 232 4.15 -6.74 21.55
N VAL A 233 5.46 -6.60 21.36
CA VAL A 233 6.45 -6.45 22.42
C VAL A 233 6.69 -4.98 22.77
N LEU A 234 6.51 -4.06 21.82
CA LEU A 234 6.61 -2.62 22.01
C LEU A 234 5.30 -1.93 21.63
N HIS A 235 4.92 -0.91 22.40
CA HIS A 235 3.86 0.00 21.99
C HIS A 235 4.31 0.88 20.83
N ALA A 236 3.44 1.07 19.85
CA ALA A 236 3.59 2.13 18.86
C ALA A 236 3.41 3.47 19.56
N THR A 237 4.49 4.17 19.86
CA THR A 237 4.45 5.51 20.44
C THR A 237 4.78 6.55 19.38
N ASP A 238 4.06 7.69 19.42
CA ASP A 238 4.24 8.85 18.55
C ASP A 238 5.64 9.49 18.68
N GLY A 239 6.68 8.77 18.26
CA GLY A 239 8.02 9.33 18.11
C GLY A 239 8.85 9.54 19.39
N SER A 240 8.32 9.24 20.57
CA SER A 240 9.10 9.34 21.82
C SER A 240 9.94 8.11 22.08
N PRO A 241 11.20 8.25 22.52
CA PRO A 241 12.07 7.13 22.87
C PRO A 241 11.65 6.52 24.23
N ALA A 242 10.52 5.83 24.26
CA ALA A 242 10.07 5.10 25.45
C ALA A 242 10.73 3.72 25.52
N LEU A 243 12.06 3.65 25.34
CA LEU A 243 12.83 2.42 25.54
C LEU A 243 12.87 1.95 27.00
N PHE A 244 12.40 2.77 27.98
CA PHE A 244 12.55 2.48 29.40
C PHE A 244 11.37 2.93 30.30
N ALA A 245 10.19 3.26 29.77
CA ALA A 245 9.15 3.93 30.52
C ALA A 245 7.90 3.10 30.86
N SER A 246 7.84 1.80 30.54
CA SER A 246 6.70 0.96 30.93
C SER A 246 7.15 -0.16 31.84
N THR A 247 6.63 -0.19 33.07
CA THR A 247 6.81 -1.27 34.03
C THR A 247 5.99 -2.52 33.72
N SER A 248 5.12 -2.46 32.70
CA SER A 248 4.30 -3.59 32.25
C SER A 248 4.62 -3.91 30.80
N PRO A 249 5.31 -5.02 30.51
CA PRO A 249 5.52 -5.48 29.13
C PRO A 249 4.19 -5.92 28.51
N GLY A 250 4.09 -5.78 27.18
CA GLY A 250 2.95 -6.26 26.40
C GLY A 250 1.98 -5.17 25.95
N VAL A 251 1.50 -5.38 24.74
CA VAL A 251 0.57 -4.46 24.02
C VAL A 251 -0.87 -4.98 24.11
N TYR A 252 -1.02 -6.30 24.21
CA TYR A 252 -2.31 -6.96 24.20
C TYR A 252 -2.83 -7.15 25.63
N GLU A 253 -4.13 -7.37 25.79
CA GLU A 253 -4.78 -7.52 27.10
C GLU A 253 -5.75 -8.71 27.10
N GLY A 254 -5.82 -9.42 28.23
CA GLY A 254 -6.80 -10.46 28.47
C GLY A 254 -6.68 -11.68 27.55
N VAL A 255 -7.74 -12.48 27.53
CA VAL A 255 -7.84 -13.72 26.74
C VAL A 255 -7.74 -13.44 25.23
N ASP A 256 -8.36 -12.35 24.75
CA ASP A 256 -8.28 -11.92 23.36
C ASP A 256 -6.83 -11.56 22.96
N GLY A 257 -6.07 -10.98 23.91
CA GLY A 257 -4.65 -10.72 23.71
C GLY A 257 -3.84 -11.99 23.54
N VAL A 258 -4.11 -13.03 24.34
CA VAL A 258 -3.49 -14.35 24.19
C VAL A 258 -3.86 -14.98 22.85
N MET A 259 -5.14 -14.92 22.45
CA MET A 259 -5.61 -15.40 21.15
C MET A 259 -4.83 -14.75 20.01
N ARG A 260 -4.63 -13.43 20.07
CA ARG A 260 -3.90 -12.70 19.04
C ARG A 260 -2.42 -13.07 18.94
N VAL A 261 -1.78 -13.36 20.06
CA VAL A 261 -0.40 -13.88 20.07
C VAL A 261 -0.34 -15.26 19.42
N ILE A 262 -1.31 -16.12 19.74
CA ILE A 262 -1.39 -17.47 19.16
C ILE A 262 -1.64 -17.39 17.65
N GLU A 263 -2.50 -16.50 17.19
CA GLU A 263 -2.73 -16.24 15.77
C GLU A 263 -1.44 -15.86 15.05
N GLN A 264 -0.65 -14.94 15.62
CA GLN A 264 0.63 -14.49 15.04
C GLN A 264 1.70 -15.60 14.98
N LEU A 265 1.68 -16.53 15.93
CA LEU A 265 2.66 -17.60 16.07
C LEU A 265 2.09 -18.98 15.74
N ALA A 266 0.94 -19.05 15.09
CA ALA A 266 0.26 -20.31 14.78
C ALA A 266 1.18 -21.29 14.02
N GLY A 267 1.30 -22.51 14.52
CA GLY A 267 2.14 -23.54 13.93
C GLY A 267 3.64 -23.40 14.19
N VAL A 268 4.09 -22.32 14.80
CA VAL A 268 5.52 -22.13 15.12
C VAL A 268 5.92 -22.96 16.33
N GLY A 269 6.81 -23.92 16.16
CA GLY A 269 7.35 -24.75 17.22
C GLY A 269 8.31 -23.99 18.12
N LEU A 270 7.90 -23.74 19.36
CA LEU A 270 8.69 -23.04 20.36
C LEU A 270 8.81 -23.94 21.63
N PRO A 271 9.89 -23.81 22.43
CA PRO A 271 10.00 -24.58 23.67
C PRO A 271 8.80 -24.36 24.58
N ALA A 272 8.21 -25.45 25.08
CA ALA A 272 7.03 -25.39 25.95
C ALA A 272 7.28 -24.50 27.19
N SER A 273 8.49 -24.57 27.75
CA SER A 273 8.94 -23.76 28.86
C SER A 273 8.92 -22.26 28.62
N LEU A 274 9.03 -21.80 27.35
CA LEU A 274 9.09 -20.39 27.01
C LEU A 274 7.71 -19.75 26.78
N TRP A 275 6.69 -20.53 26.45
CA TRP A 275 5.37 -19.98 26.14
C TRP A 275 4.81 -19.13 27.27
N GLU A 276 4.72 -19.67 28.48
CA GLU A 276 4.16 -18.97 29.64
C GLU A 276 5.18 -18.17 30.44
N SER A 277 6.46 -18.48 30.33
CA SER A 277 7.50 -17.75 31.06
C SER A 277 7.99 -16.48 30.37
N GLN A 278 7.92 -16.41 29.04
CA GLN A 278 8.49 -15.30 28.27
C GLN A 278 7.59 -14.83 27.12
N ILE A 279 7.06 -15.73 26.29
CA ILE A 279 6.40 -15.38 25.03
C ILE A 279 5.09 -14.64 25.26
N LEU A 280 4.19 -15.22 26.04
CA LEU A 280 2.89 -14.62 26.39
C LEU A 280 3.05 -13.42 27.31
N PRO A 281 3.85 -13.48 28.42
CA PRO A 281 4.03 -12.31 29.30
C PRO A 281 4.69 -11.10 28.63
N ALA A 282 5.55 -11.33 27.64
CA ALA A 282 6.18 -10.23 26.90
C ALA A 282 5.21 -9.47 25.98
N ARG A 283 4.05 -10.05 25.63
CA ARG A 283 3.10 -9.52 24.66
C ARG A 283 1.74 -9.19 25.26
N VAL A 284 1.34 -9.90 26.31
CA VAL A 284 0.04 -9.75 26.98
C VAL A 284 0.26 -9.16 28.37
N ARG A 285 -0.33 -7.98 28.60
CA ARG A 285 -0.25 -7.30 29.90
C ARG A 285 -0.97 -8.14 30.97
N ASP A 286 -0.34 -8.22 32.12
CA ASP A 286 -0.88 -8.95 33.30
C ASP A 286 -1.29 -10.42 32.96
N TYR A 287 -0.50 -11.06 32.08
CA TYR A 287 -0.73 -12.44 31.66
C TYR A 287 -0.84 -13.36 32.89
N SER A 288 -1.88 -14.16 32.87
CA SER A 288 -2.06 -15.29 33.85
C SER A 288 -2.31 -16.61 33.10
N SER A 289 -1.93 -17.70 33.74
CA SER A 289 -2.09 -19.05 33.17
C SER A 289 -3.54 -19.43 32.87
N GLU A 290 -4.48 -18.84 33.59
CA GLU A 290 -5.92 -19.06 33.38
C GLU A 290 -6.39 -18.59 32.00
N MET A 291 -5.75 -17.55 31.44
CA MET A 291 -6.10 -17.04 30.11
C MET A 291 -5.85 -18.08 29.02
N LEU A 292 -4.72 -18.78 29.07
CA LEU A 292 -4.43 -19.87 28.11
C LEU A 292 -5.31 -21.10 28.41
N ASP A 293 -5.53 -21.43 29.66
CA ASP A 293 -6.37 -22.57 30.07
C ASP A 293 -7.83 -22.38 29.59
N GLU A 294 -8.36 -21.15 29.61
CA GLU A 294 -9.69 -20.83 29.10
C GLU A 294 -9.79 -21.10 27.58
N LEU A 295 -8.80 -20.67 26.81
CA LEU A 295 -8.78 -20.90 25.34
C LEU A 295 -8.68 -22.38 24.98
N LEU A 296 -7.91 -23.16 25.76
CA LEU A 296 -7.79 -24.60 25.54
C LEU A 296 -9.09 -25.33 25.99
N ALA A 297 -9.67 -24.94 27.12
CA ALA A 297 -10.90 -25.54 27.62
C ALA A 297 -12.11 -25.31 26.72
N THR A 298 -12.19 -24.15 26.05
CA THR A 298 -13.22 -23.85 25.04
C THR A 298 -12.99 -24.56 23.71
N GLY A 299 -11.79 -25.12 23.50
CA GLY A 299 -11.39 -25.71 22.21
C GLY A 299 -11.09 -24.67 21.13
N ALA A 300 -11.07 -23.37 21.44
CA ALA A 300 -10.71 -22.32 20.50
C ALA A 300 -9.25 -22.44 20.05
N VAL A 301 -8.40 -22.92 20.94
CA VAL A 301 -6.97 -23.19 20.71
C VAL A 301 -6.69 -24.66 20.98
N ILE A 302 -5.85 -25.24 20.16
CA ILE A 302 -5.26 -26.57 20.34
C ILE A 302 -3.75 -26.46 20.26
N TRP A 303 -3.04 -27.45 20.78
CA TRP A 303 -1.59 -27.49 20.69
C TRP A 303 -1.08 -28.81 20.12
N SER A 304 0.10 -28.80 19.52
CA SER A 304 0.78 -30.00 19.02
C SER A 304 2.23 -30.04 19.45
N GLY A 305 2.71 -31.20 19.85
CA GLY A 305 4.13 -31.44 20.00
C GLY A 305 4.80 -31.65 18.63
N GLN A 306 6.03 -31.17 18.50
CA GLN A 306 6.78 -31.31 17.24
C GLN A 306 8.10 -32.05 17.43
N LYS A 307 8.78 -31.87 18.56
CA LYS A 307 10.07 -32.50 18.84
C LYS A 307 10.41 -32.42 20.33
N LYS A 308 10.90 -33.51 20.89
CA LYS A 308 11.46 -33.53 22.25
C LYS A 308 12.75 -32.70 22.33
N LEU A 309 12.89 -31.87 23.36
CA LEU A 309 14.11 -31.12 23.70
C LEU A 309 14.62 -31.53 25.09
N GLY A 310 15.70 -32.29 25.12
CA GLY A 310 16.21 -32.82 26.41
C GLY A 310 15.23 -33.80 27.08
N GLU A 311 15.22 -33.82 28.42
CA GLU A 311 14.34 -34.70 29.20
C GLU A 311 13.02 -34.05 29.59
N ASP A 312 13.06 -32.74 29.91
CA ASP A 312 11.97 -32.00 30.56
C ASP A 312 11.34 -30.90 29.70
N ASP A 313 11.59 -30.87 28.37
CA ASP A 313 11.04 -29.86 27.46
C ASP A 313 10.82 -30.41 26.04
N GLY A 314 10.11 -29.66 25.22
CA GLY A 314 9.91 -29.97 23.81
C GLY A 314 9.39 -28.79 23.01
N LEU A 315 9.52 -28.86 21.68
CA LEU A 315 8.91 -27.90 20.77
C LEU A 315 7.41 -28.16 20.69
N VAL A 316 6.65 -27.11 21.00
CA VAL A 316 5.19 -27.12 20.97
C VAL A 316 4.70 -25.96 20.13
N ALA A 317 3.78 -26.23 19.21
CA ALA A 317 3.05 -25.23 18.47
C ALA A 317 1.62 -25.08 18.98
N LEU A 318 1.12 -23.85 19.03
CA LEU A 318 -0.27 -23.51 19.27
C LEU A 318 -0.98 -23.25 17.95
N HIS A 319 -2.24 -23.62 17.85
CA HIS A 319 -3.05 -23.48 16.64
C HIS A 319 -4.42 -22.95 17.01
N LEU A 320 -4.97 -22.06 16.16
CA LEU A 320 -6.40 -21.76 16.18
C LEU A 320 -7.14 -22.96 15.60
N GLN A 321 -8.18 -23.44 16.26
CA GLN A 321 -8.89 -24.63 15.79
C GLN A 321 -9.45 -24.49 14.39
N GLU A 322 -9.94 -23.30 14.03
CA GLU A 322 -10.48 -22.99 12.70
C GLU A 322 -9.44 -23.20 11.56
N TYR A 323 -8.18 -22.91 11.86
CA TYR A 323 -7.07 -22.94 10.89
C TYR A 323 -6.01 -23.99 11.23
N ALA A 324 -6.34 -24.92 12.13
CA ALA A 324 -5.39 -25.93 12.59
C ALA A 324 -4.86 -26.80 11.45
N ALA A 325 -5.70 -27.14 10.46
CA ALA A 325 -5.29 -27.92 9.29
C ALA A 325 -4.23 -27.22 8.43
N GLU A 326 -4.22 -25.89 8.41
CA GLU A 326 -3.26 -25.08 7.63
C GLU A 326 -1.95 -24.85 8.38
N SER A 327 -2.01 -24.70 9.71
CA SER A 327 -0.86 -24.42 10.56
C SER A 327 -0.19 -25.68 11.13
N PHE A 328 -0.86 -26.82 11.08
CA PHE A 328 -0.34 -28.08 11.57
C PHE A 328 0.64 -28.69 10.56
N THR A 329 1.88 -28.85 11.00
CA THR A 329 2.89 -29.59 10.23
C THR A 329 2.97 -30.98 10.84
N SER A 330 2.42 -31.98 10.15
CA SER A 330 2.65 -33.39 10.51
C SER A 330 4.15 -33.67 10.41
N ALA A 331 4.77 -34.03 11.53
CA ALA A 331 6.02 -34.75 11.42
C ALA A 331 5.72 -36.01 10.56
N GLU A 332 6.56 -36.27 9.55
CA GLU A 332 6.50 -37.56 8.83
C GLU A 332 6.71 -38.65 9.89
N ALA A 333 5.60 -39.06 10.50
CA ALA A 333 5.62 -40.03 11.56
C ALA A 333 6.02 -41.34 10.93
N ASP A 334 7.17 -41.83 11.31
CA ASP A 334 7.65 -43.15 10.97
C ASP A 334 6.67 -44.20 11.51
N GLN A 335 5.56 -44.39 10.78
CA GLN A 335 4.47 -45.30 11.17
C GLN A 335 4.97 -46.72 11.33
N ALA A 336 6.06 -47.09 10.65
CA ALA A 336 6.64 -48.40 10.65
C ALA A 336 7.35 -48.78 11.97
N ASN A 337 7.77 -47.77 12.78
CA ASN A 337 8.57 -47.99 13.99
C ASN A 337 7.78 -47.84 15.30
N ARG A 338 6.44 -47.81 15.27
CA ARG A 338 5.62 -47.66 16.50
C ARG A 338 5.58 -48.96 17.30
N SER A 339 5.80 -48.88 18.59
CA SER A 339 5.67 -49.99 19.51
C SER A 339 4.22 -50.52 19.58
N ALA A 340 4.03 -51.77 19.99
CA ALA A 340 2.69 -52.36 20.17
C ALA A 340 1.85 -51.52 21.13
N LEU A 341 2.44 -50.94 22.21
CA LEU A 341 1.79 -50.07 23.16
C LEU A 341 1.33 -48.75 22.52
N GLN A 342 2.16 -48.15 21.70
CA GLN A 342 1.79 -46.91 20.94
C GLN A 342 0.63 -47.16 19.99
N GLN A 343 0.64 -48.29 19.28
CA GLN A 343 -0.46 -48.69 18.39
C GLN A 343 -1.75 -48.91 19.16
N ALA A 344 -1.69 -49.54 20.38
CA ALA A 344 -2.84 -49.76 21.24
C ALA A 344 -3.41 -48.43 21.76
N ILE A 345 -2.55 -47.44 22.13
CA ILE A 345 -2.96 -46.09 22.53
C ILE A 345 -3.72 -45.43 21.37
N ILE A 346 -3.15 -45.41 20.14
CA ILE A 346 -3.79 -44.81 19.00
C ILE A 346 -5.15 -45.48 18.73
N ALA A 347 -5.25 -46.79 18.82
CA ALA A 347 -6.48 -47.54 18.60
C ALA A 347 -7.57 -47.25 19.64
N VAL A 348 -7.17 -46.93 20.89
CA VAL A 348 -8.11 -46.48 21.93
C VAL A 348 -8.59 -45.05 21.69
N LEU A 349 -7.69 -44.17 21.21
CA LEU A 349 -8.02 -42.74 20.98
C LEU A 349 -8.75 -42.55 19.65
N ALA A 350 -8.62 -43.44 18.67
CA ALA A 350 -9.30 -43.35 17.38
C ALA A 350 -10.83 -43.40 17.48
N ASP A 351 -11.37 -43.98 18.56
CA ASP A 351 -12.81 -44.01 18.83
C ASP A 351 -13.37 -42.62 19.24
N GLY A 352 -12.48 -41.62 19.38
CA GLY A 352 -12.81 -40.25 19.78
C GLY A 352 -12.89 -40.03 21.26
N GLY A 353 -12.96 -38.76 21.69
CA GLY A 353 -13.06 -38.33 23.08
C GLY A 353 -11.69 -38.09 23.74
N ALA A 354 -11.73 -37.39 24.89
CA ALA A 354 -10.60 -37.16 25.77
C ALA A 354 -10.60 -38.15 26.93
N TRP A 355 -9.44 -38.74 27.24
CA TRP A 355 -9.30 -39.81 28.21
C TRP A 355 -8.13 -39.53 29.15
N PHE A 356 -8.34 -39.76 30.45
CA PHE A 356 -7.24 -39.76 31.41
C PHE A 356 -6.34 -40.99 31.22
N ALA A 357 -5.06 -40.86 31.56
CA ALA A 357 -4.07 -41.95 31.40
C ALA A 357 -4.53 -43.26 32.07
N GLN A 358 -5.17 -43.21 33.24
CA GLN A 358 -5.72 -44.37 33.88
C GLN A 358 -6.84 -45.03 33.10
N GLN A 359 -7.69 -44.27 32.44
CA GLN A 359 -8.76 -44.80 31.58
C GLN A 359 -8.22 -45.41 30.31
N ILE A 360 -7.15 -44.79 29.72
CA ILE A 360 -6.43 -45.39 28.57
C ILE A 360 -5.83 -46.73 28.97
N SER A 361 -5.16 -46.82 30.13
CA SER A 361 -4.59 -48.07 30.64
C SER A 361 -5.66 -49.15 30.84
N GLN A 362 -6.83 -48.82 31.40
CA GLN A 362 -7.94 -49.74 31.57
C GLN A 362 -8.48 -50.24 30.23
N ARG A 363 -8.71 -49.34 29.26
CA ARG A 363 -9.20 -49.70 27.92
C ARG A 363 -8.20 -50.57 27.12
N ILE A 364 -6.89 -50.32 27.27
CA ILE A 364 -5.86 -51.16 26.71
C ILE A 364 -5.93 -52.57 27.31
N ARG A 365 -6.07 -52.66 28.63
CA ARG A 365 -6.25 -53.95 29.36
C ARG A 365 -7.47 -54.73 28.85
N ASP A 366 -8.60 -54.03 28.66
CA ASP A 366 -9.84 -54.63 28.18
C ASP A 366 -9.74 -55.14 26.74
N LYS A 367 -8.94 -54.43 25.87
CA LYS A 367 -8.72 -54.80 24.44
C LYS A 367 -7.64 -55.88 24.26
N ILE A 368 -6.56 -55.88 25.05
CA ILE A 368 -5.36 -56.70 24.80
C ILE A 368 -5.14 -57.73 25.88
N GLY A 369 -5.81 -57.63 27.05
CA GLY A 369 -5.72 -58.58 28.16
C GLY A 369 -4.45 -58.43 29.05
N GLU A 370 -3.60 -57.44 28.77
CA GLU A 370 -2.35 -57.19 29.51
C GLU A 370 -2.45 -55.91 30.36
N SER A 371 -1.93 -55.93 31.59
CA SER A 371 -1.80 -54.73 32.43
C SER A 371 -0.55 -53.95 31.98
N VAL A 372 -0.74 -52.68 31.64
CA VAL A 372 0.34 -51.77 31.26
C VAL A 372 0.80 -50.99 32.50
N ASP A 373 2.13 -50.96 32.72
CA ASP A 373 2.74 -50.12 33.72
C ASP A 373 2.51 -48.62 33.40
N LEU A 374 2.14 -47.82 34.41
CA LEU A 374 1.84 -46.43 34.25
C LEU A 374 3.04 -45.59 33.74
N SER A 375 4.24 -45.96 34.14
CA SER A 375 5.48 -45.32 33.67
C SER A 375 5.69 -45.54 32.18
N ALA A 376 5.57 -46.79 31.73
CA ALA A 376 5.67 -47.18 30.31
C ALA A 376 4.56 -46.51 29.47
N LEU A 377 3.35 -46.40 30.01
CA LEU A 377 2.25 -45.69 29.36
C LEU A 377 2.55 -44.19 29.19
N GLN A 378 3.06 -43.51 30.25
CA GLN A 378 3.44 -42.11 30.17
C GLN A 378 4.54 -41.85 29.17
N GLU A 379 5.57 -42.69 29.12
CA GLU A 379 6.63 -42.60 28.11
C GLU A 379 6.09 -42.75 26.68
N ALA A 380 5.20 -43.72 26.45
CA ALA A 380 4.57 -43.95 25.17
C ALA A 380 3.65 -42.76 24.76
N LEU A 381 2.88 -42.18 25.69
CA LEU A 381 2.07 -40.99 25.42
C LEU A 381 2.92 -39.79 25.03
N TRP A 382 3.99 -39.49 25.80
CA TRP A 382 4.90 -38.38 25.45
C TRP A 382 5.61 -38.62 24.10
N ALA A 383 6.01 -39.86 23.80
CA ALA A 383 6.59 -40.17 22.49
C ALA A 383 5.62 -39.89 21.34
N LEU A 384 4.33 -40.20 21.50
CA LEU A 384 3.28 -39.87 20.52
C LEU A 384 2.96 -38.37 20.45
N VAL A 385 3.01 -37.66 21.57
CA VAL A 385 2.88 -36.19 21.61
C VAL A 385 3.99 -35.54 20.80
N TRP A 386 5.25 -35.92 21.03
CA TRP A 386 6.40 -35.36 20.31
C TRP A 386 6.46 -35.73 18.83
N GLN A 387 5.71 -36.74 18.41
CA GLN A 387 5.48 -37.07 17.01
C GLN A 387 4.28 -36.32 16.39
N GLY A 388 3.57 -35.49 17.16
CA GLY A 388 2.38 -34.77 16.70
C GLY A 388 1.18 -35.68 16.42
N VAL A 389 1.15 -36.92 16.96
CA VAL A 389 0.08 -37.88 16.71
C VAL A 389 -1.11 -37.70 17.64
N ILE A 390 -0.83 -37.33 18.90
CA ILE A 390 -1.83 -37.04 19.93
C ILE A 390 -1.54 -35.70 20.59
N THR A 391 -2.56 -35.10 21.16
CA THR A 391 -2.48 -33.88 21.96
C THR A 391 -3.28 -34.00 23.23
N SER A 392 -3.28 -32.97 24.08
CA SER A 392 -4.14 -32.85 25.24
C SER A 392 -4.99 -31.57 25.15
N ASP A 393 -6.16 -31.58 25.73
CA ASP A 393 -7.10 -30.47 25.84
C ASP A 393 -6.73 -29.47 26.95
N ILE A 394 -5.65 -29.70 27.69
CA ILE A 394 -5.15 -28.85 28.77
C ILE A 394 -3.64 -28.66 28.69
N TRP A 395 -3.14 -27.55 29.23
CA TRP A 395 -1.70 -27.22 29.30
C TRP A 395 -0.98 -27.81 30.51
N ALA A 396 -1.74 -28.29 31.53
CA ALA A 396 -1.18 -28.77 32.78
C ALA A 396 -0.10 -29.87 32.66
N PRO A 397 -0.18 -30.85 31.73
CA PRO A 397 0.89 -31.85 31.53
C PRO A 397 2.21 -31.21 31.13
N LEU A 398 2.22 -30.21 30.23
CA LEU A 398 3.40 -29.48 29.82
C LEU A 398 4.01 -28.65 30.95
N ARG A 399 3.16 -28.00 31.78
CA ARG A 399 3.64 -27.30 33.00
C ARG A 399 4.29 -28.26 33.99
N ALA A 400 3.72 -29.45 34.18
CA ALA A 400 4.31 -30.46 35.07
C ALA A 400 5.66 -30.94 34.54
N LEU A 401 5.78 -31.18 33.24
CA LEU A 401 7.01 -31.59 32.60
C LEU A 401 8.13 -30.54 32.76
N THR A 402 7.84 -29.28 32.44
CA THR A 402 8.84 -28.19 32.44
C THR A 402 9.25 -27.70 33.85
N ARG A 403 8.39 -27.90 34.90
CA ARG A 403 8.71 -27.54 36.30
C ARG A 403 9.69 -28.48 36.95
N SER A 404 9.79 -29.74 36.53
CA SER A 404 10.74 -30.70 37.09
C SER A 404 12.19 -30.23 36.90
N SER A 405 12.48 -29.48 35.80
CA SER A 405 13.81 -28.97 35.53
C SER A 405 14.22 -27.73 36.34
N SER A 406 13.24 -26.92 36.81
CA SER A 406 13.55 -25.68 37.58
C SER A 406 13.95 -25.94 39.00
N ASN A 407 13.59 -27.12 39.60
CA ASN A 407 13.94 -27.51 40.97
C ASN A 407 15.28 -28.27 41.06
N ALA A 408 15.95 -28.55 39.92
CA ALA A 408 17.19 -29.31 39.86
C ALA A 408 18.44 -28.44 39.62
N ARG A 409 18.31 -27.09 39.68
CA ARG A 409 19.42 -26.14 39.57
C ARG A 409 19.64 -25.35 40.85
#